data_6be219f117b824fbe63caa6efe6d86f8
#
_entry.id   6be219f117b824fbe63caa6efe6d86f8
#
_cell.length_a   1.000
_cell.length_b   1.000
_cell.length_c   1.000
_cell.angle_alpha   90.00
_cell.angle_beta   90.00
_cell.angle_gamma   90.00
#
_symmetry.space_group_name_H-M   'P 1'
#
loop_
_entity.id
_entity.type
_entity.pdbx_description
1 polymer ?
#
loop_
_entity_poly.entity_id
_entity_poly.type
_entity_poly.pdbx_seq_one_letter_code
_entity_poly.pdbx_strand_id
1 'polypeptide(L)'
;MSTNWLDFGAGIYALLGGSNIGVIISEGRAVMVDAGLDRSVSRKALREIEALHARLEALVLTHGHADHFGGAGWLAERGVPVYAPPLEGAIVAQPLLEPLFLYGGAAPIAELRGKFTLAQESVRRVEPLIPGPLTLAGLPLTLVPLRGHAPEQLGVAYGETCYCGDVVFPVETLTRHPILFCADLDAWLETLAGLPALPYTRFIPGHGEPVAEIAPLAALNAARLQEIRTLTWE
;
A
#
# COMPACT_ATOMS: atom_id res chain seq x y z
N MET A 1 -15.36 -10.56 14.59
CA MET A 1 -14.68 -9.55 13.74
C MET A 1 -13.98 -8.54 14.63
N SER A 2 -12.83 -8.02 14.21
CA SER A 2 -12.13 -6.99 14.99
C SER A 2 -12.82 -5.64 14.83
N THR A 3 -12.66 -4.74 15.82
CA THR A 3 -13.26 -3.40 15.79
C THR A 3 -12.79 -2.53 14.61
N ASN A 4 -11.64 -2.87 14.00
CA ASN A 4 -11.04 -2.14 12.88
C ASN A 4 -11.24 -2.83 11.52
N TRP A 5 -12.08 -3.86 11.47
CA TRP A 5 -12.47 -4.51 10.24
C TRP A 5 -13.71 -3.82 9.67
N LEU A 6 -13.59 -3.24 8.50
CA LEU A 6 -14.66 -2.54 7.82
C LEU A 6 -15.18 -3.38 6.65
N ASP A 7 -16.50 -3.44 6.52
CA ASP A 7 -17.21 -4.06 5.41
C ASP A 7 -17.92 -2.96 4.61
N PHE A 8 -17.56 -2.83 3.33
CA PHE A 8 -18.15 -1.82 2.42
C PHE A 8 -19.21 -2.42 1.49
N GLY A 9 -19.52 -3.70 1.65
CA GLY A 9 -20.37 -4.45 0.74
C GLY A 9 -19.65 -4.90 -0.53
N ALA A 10 -20.35 -5.66 -1.37
CA ALA A 10 -19.86 -6.17 -2.64
C ALA A 10 -18.51 -6.92 -2.57
N GLY A 11 -18.17 -7.50 -1.41
CA GLY A 11 -16.91 -8.21 -1.19
C GLY A 11 -15.70 -7.31 -0.96
N ILE A 12 -15.91 -6.06 -0.58
CA ILE A 12 -14.86 -5.06 -0.36
C ILE A 12 -14.69 -4.82 1.14
N TYR A 13 -13.49 -5.02 1.65
CA TYR A 13 -13.17 -4.90 3.07
C TYR A 13 -11.85 -4.15 3.29
N ALA A 14 -11.68 -3.61 4.49
CA ALA A 14 -10.39 -3.11 4.97
C ALA A 14 -10.18 -3.45 6.44
N LEU A 15 -8.95 -3.80 6.80
CA LEU A 15 -8.47 -3.83 8.17
C LEU A 15 -7.66 -2.57 8.43
N LEU A 16 -8.20 -1.64 9.20
CA LEU A 16 -7.51 -0.40 9.53
C LEU A 16 -6.47 -0.63 10.62
N GLY A 17 -5.33 0.05 10.49
CA GLY A 17 -4.20 -0.10 11.42
C GLY A 17 -3.16 1.00 11.30
N GLY A 18 -1.93 0.69 11.71
CA GLY A 18 -0.78 1.56 11.46
C GLY A 18 -0.53 1.75 9.98
N SER A 19 -0.63 0.69 9.19
CA SER A 19 -0.91 0.67 7.77
C SER A 19 -2.17 -0.18 7.52
N ASN A 20 -2.97 0.19 6.54
CA ASN A 20 -4.22 -0.47 6.22
C ASN A 20 -3.98 -1.67 5.31
N ILE A 21 -4.78 -2.73 5.51
CA ILE A 21 -4.83 -3.88 4.61
C ILE A 21 -6.17 -3.87 3.90
N GLY A 22 -6.15 -3.89 2.57
CA GLY A 22 -7.33 -4.12 1.75
C GLY A 22 -7.63 -5.61 1.59
N VAL A 23 -8.91 -5.97 1.47
CA VAL A 23 -9.32 -7.34 1.15
C VAL A 23 -10.49 -7.31 0.19
N ILE A 24 -10.39 -8.10 -0.87
CA ILE A 24 -11.43 -8.27 -1.87
C ILE A 24 -11.83 -9.74 -1.89
N ILE A 25 -13.12 -10.01 -1.71
CA ILE A 25 -13.66 -11.39 -1.67
C ILE A 25 -14.77 -11.56 -2.70
N SER A 26 -14.67 -12.60 -3.52
CA SER A 26 -15.72 -13.04 -4.41
C SER A 26 -15.71 -14.56 -4.53
N GLU A 27 -16.88 -15.19 -4.48
CA GLU A 27 -17.06 -16.64 -4.64
C GLU A 27 -16.13 -17.49 -3.75
N GLY A 28 -15.92 -17.04 -2.50
CA GLY A 28 -15.07 -17.74 -1.51
C GLY A 28 -13.56 -17.62 -1.79
N ARG A 29 -13.15 -16.77 -2.74
CA ARG A 29 -11.75 -16.47 -3.05
C ARG A 29 -11.42 -15.04 -2.62
N ALA A 30 -10.25 -14.84 -2.06
CA ALA A 30 -9.80 -13.55 -1.56
C ALA A 30 -8.48 -13.11 -2.20
N VAL A 31 -8.39 -11.82 -2.50
CA VAL A 31 -7.15 -11.10 -2.77
C VAL A 31 -6.92 -10.10 -1.63
N MET A 32 -5.73 -10.11 -1.06
CA MET A 32 -5.31 -9.14 -0.05
C MET A 32 -4.49 -8.04 -0.75
N VAL A 33 -4.69 -6.79 -0.36
CA VAL A 33 -3.92 -5.63 -0.81
C VAL A 33 -3.13 -5.11 0.38
N ASP A 34 -1.82 -5.16 0.27
CA ASP A 34 -0.83 -4.96 1.33
C ASP A 34 -0.92 -5.97 2.48
N ALA A 35 0.15 -6.09 3.26
CA ALA A 35 0.32 -7.13 4.28
C ALA A 35 0.52 -6.58 5.69
N GLY A 36 0.56 -5.24 5.84
CA GLY A 36 0.80 -4.58 7.11
C GLY A 36 2.25 -4.71 7.60
N LEU A 37 2.50 -4.15 8.76
CA LEU A 37 3.83 -3.97 9.34
C LEU A 37 4.56 -5.28 9.67
N ASP A 38 3.84 -6.34 10.00
CA ASP A 38 4.42 -7.62 10.37
C ASP A 38 3.39 -8.77 10.28
N ARG A 39 3.90 -10.00 10.48
CA ARG A 39 3.08 -11.22 10.46
C ARG A 39 1.88 -11.20 11.42
N SER A 40 1.91 -10.41 12.49
CA SER A 40 0.79 -10.39 13.44
C SER A 40 -0.42 -9.67 12.83
N VAL A 41 -0.17 -8.62 12.05
CA VAL A 41 -1.20 -7.87 11.32
C VAL A 41 -1.77 -8.69 10.17
N SER A 42 -0.91 -9.29 9.33
CA SER A 42 -1.35 -10.21 8.25
C SER A 42 -2.16 -11.39 8.77
N ARG A 43 -1.73 -11.98 9.92
CA ARG A 43 -2.47 -13.08 10.55
C ARG A 43 -3.86 -12.67 11.02
N LYS A 44 -4.01 -11.41 11.47
CA LYS A 44 -5.31 -10.86 11.85
C LYS A 44 -6.22 -10.74 10.61
N ALA A 45 -5.72 -10.17 9.52
CA ALA A 45 -6.46 -10.07 8.26
C ALA A 45 -6.85 -11.46 7.72
N LEU A 46 -5.93 -12.44 7.74
CA LEU A 46 -6.20 -13.80 7.28
C LEU A 46 -7.34 -14.47 8.09
N ARG A 47 -7.39 -14.25 9.42
CA ARG A 47 -8.48 -14.79 10.26
C ARG A 47 -9.85 -14.19 9.90
N GLU A 48 -9.91 -12.90 9.57
CA GLU A 48 -11.16 -12.28 9.13
C GLU A 48 -11.61 -12.83 7.77
N ILE A 49 -10.67 -13.07 6.83
CA ILE A 49 -10.94 -13.72 5.55
C ILE A 49 -11.51 -15.15 5.78
N GLU A 50 -10.86 -15.95 6.63
CA GLU A 50 -11.29 -17.30 6.96
C GLU A 50 -12.66 -17.33 7.67
N ALA A 51 -12.95 -16.34 8.54
CA ALA A 51 -14.24 -16.18 9.20
C ALA A 51 -15.38 -15.88 8.20
N LEU A 52 -15.06 -15.32 7.04
CA LEU A 52 -15.97 -15.10 5.93
C LEU A 52 -16.04 -16.31 4.97
N HIS A 53 -15.48 -17.46 5.38
CA HIS A 53 -15.42 -18.67 4.57
C HIS A 53 -14.74 -18.50 3.21
N ALA A 54 -13.81 -17.54 3.13
CA ALA A 54 -13.00 -17.31 1.93
C ALA A 54 -11.57 -17.82 2.11
N ARG A 55 -10.92 -18.14 0.99
CA ARG A 55 -9.53 -18.55 0.92
C ARG A 55 -8.69 -17.43 0.33
N LEU A 56 -7.61 -17.05 1.01
CA LEU A 56 -6.63 -16.12 0.47
C LEU A 56 -5.84 -16.81 -0.65
N GLU A 57 -5.95 -16.29 -1.87
CA GLU A 57 -5.31 -16.85 -3.07
C GLU A 57 -4.19 -15.99 -3.62
N ALA A 58 -4.15 -14.69 -3.27
CA ALA A 58 -3.09 -13.79 -3.71
C ALA A 58 -2.91 -12.61 -2.75
N LEU A 59 -1.68 -12.13 -2.66
CA LEU A 59 -1.31 -10.85 -2.05
C LEU A 59 -0.80 -9.92 -3.14
N VAL A 60 -1.38 -8.73 -3.25
CA VAL A 60 -0.92 -7.64 -4.10
C VAL A 60 -0.35 -6.55 -3.21
N LEU A 61 0.90 -6.17 -3.44
CA LEU A 61 1.54 -5.06 -2.73
C LEU A 61 1.46 -3.80 -3.58
N THR A 62 1.04 -2.72 -2.96
CA THR A 62 0.96 -1.41 -3.62
C THR A 62 2.35 -0.83 -3.86
N HIS A 63 3.24 -1.00 -2.90
CA HIS A 63 4.64 -0.55 -2.96
C HIS A 63 5.53 -1.29 -1.95
N GLY A 64 6.83 -1.00 -1.94
CA GLY A 64 7.88 -1.72 -1.23
C GLY A 64 8.29 -1.11 0.11
N HIS A 65 7.42 -0.41 0.84
CA HIS A 65 7.74 0.04 2.21
C HIS A 65 7.38 -1.03 3.25
N ALA A 66 8.24 -1.19 4.25
CA ALA A 66 8.20 -2.29 5.21
C ALA A 66 6.89 -2.41 5.98
N ASP A 67 6.19 -1.32 6.23
CA ASP A 67 4.91 -1.34 6.92
C ASP A 67 3.74 -1.77 6.03
N HIS A 68 3.95 -1.89 4.71
CA HIS A 68 3.00 -2.46 3.75
C HIS A 68 3.30 -3.92 3.40
N PHE A 69 4.58 -4.33 3.37
CA PHE A 69 4.92 -5.71 3.04
C PHE A 69 5.49 -6.54 4.19
N GLY A 70 5.60 -5.98 5.41
CA GLY A 70 6.26 -6.64 6.53
C GLY A 70 5.69 -8.01 6.94
N GLY A 71 4.43 -8.27 6.62
CA GLY A 71 3.81 -9.58 6.80
C GLY A 71 3.82 -10.50 5.57
N ALA A 72 4.33 -10.02 4.41
CA ALA A 72 4.27 -10.75 3.15
C ALA A 72 5.09 -12.04 3.15
N GLY A 73 6.26 -12.05 3.80
CA GLY A 73 7.11 -13.24 3.93
C GLY A 73 6.37 -14.38 4.64
N TRP A 74 5.67 -14.08 5.72
CA TRP A 74 4.87 -15.04 6.47
C TRP A 74 3.71 -15.64 5.63
N LEU A 75 3.08 -14.84 4.76
CA LEU A 75 2.03 -15.31 3.84
C LEU A 75 2.63 -16.16 2.72
N ALA A 76 3.76 -15.75 2.15
CA ALA A 76 4.47 -16.48 1.09
C ALA A 76 4.92 -17.88 1.57
N GLU A 77 5.39 -18.02 2.80
CA GLU A 77 5.72 -19.31 3.41
C GLU A 77 4.51 -20.26 3.52
N ARG A 78 3.30 -19.73 3.47
CA ARG A 78 2.01 -20.47 3.46
C ARG A 78 1.50 -20.77 2.07
N GLY A 79 2.30 -20.46 1.04
CA GLY A 79 1.97 -20.71 -0.36
C GLY A 79 1.07 -19.64 -0.98
N VAL A 80 0.90 -18.47 -0.34
CA VAL A 80 0.22 -17.33 -0.95
C VAL A 80 1.17 -16.66 -1.94
N PRO A 81 0.86 -16.62 -3.24
CA PRO A 81 1.66 -15.91 -4.22
C PRO A 81 1.61 -14.40 -3.96
N VAL A 82 2.78 -13.75 -4.09
CA VAL A 82 2.95 -12.32 -3.84
C VAL A 82 3.25 -11.61 -5.15
N TYR A 83 2.54 -10.53 -5.37
CA TYR A 83 2.61 -9.69 -6.57
C TYR A 83 2.98 -8.26 -6.19
N ALA A 84 3.88 -7.63 -6.95
CA ALA A 84 4.25 -6.23 -6.78
C ALA A 84 4.78 -5.63 -8.09
N PRO A 85 4.80 -4.29 -8.25
CA PRO A 85 5.55 -3.65 -9.33
C PRO A 85 7.02 -4.07 -9.30
N PRO A 86 7.73 -4.10 -10.45
CA PRO A 86 9.08 -4.66 -10.51
C PRO A 86 10.09 -4.06 -9.54
N LEU A 87 10.19 -2.73 -9.42
CA LEU A 87 11.12 -2.08 -8.49
C LEU A 87 10.70 -2.32 -7.03
N GLU A 88 9.42 -2.24 -6.74
CA GLU A 88 8.86 -2.52 -5.41
C GLU A 88 9.10 -4.00 -5.03
N GLY A 89 8.92 -4.90 -5.98
CA GLY A 89 9.20 -6.33 -5.82
C GLY A 89 10.67 -6.63 -5.54
N ALA A 90 11.59 -5.84 -6.08
CA ALA A 90 13.02 -5.97 -5.76
C ALA A 90 13.28 -5.62 -4.29
N ILE A 91 12.63 -4.58 -3.74
CA ILE A 91 12.72 -4.21 -2.32
C ILE A 91 12.13 -5.33 -1.45
N VAL A 92 10.94 -5.82 -1.80
CA VAL A 92 10.26 -6.91 -1.08
C VAL A 92 11.11 -8.20 -1.05
N ALA A 93 11.82 -8.50 -2.14
CA ALA A 93 12.74 -9.63 -2.20
C ALA A 93 14.05 -9.39 -1.43
N GLN A 94 14.47 -8.14 -1.30
CA GLN A 94 15.69 -7.71 -0.64
C GLN A 94 15.40 -6.52 0.31
N PRO A 95 14.81 -6.73 1.49
CA PRO A 95 14.32 -5.66 2.37
C PRO A 95 15.37 -4.62 2.76
N LEU A 96 16.67 -4.95 2.70
CA LEU A 96 17.74 -3.97 2.95
C LEU A 96 17.77 -2.84 1.91
N LEU A 97 17.19 -3.04 0.72
CA LEU A 97 17.14 -2.01 -0.31
C LEU A 97 16.32 -0.79 0.14
N GLU A 98 15.23 -0.99 0.90
CA GLU A 98 14.42 0.12 1.40
C GLU A 98 15.24 1.11 2.24
N PRO A 99 15.89 0.74 3.36
CA PRO A 99 16.68 1.69 4.13
C PRO A 99 17.91 2.20 3.37
N LEU A 100 18.50 1.42 2.45
CA LEU A 100 19.56 1.93 1.59
C LEU A 100 19.04 3.05 0.69
N PHE A 101 17.85 2.89 0.11
CA PHE A 101 17.20 3.90 -0.70
C PHE A 101 16.83 5.14 0.14
N LEU A 102 16.22 4.95 1.31
CA LEU A 102 15.79 6.02 2.21
C LEU A 102 16.96 6.86 2.75
N TYR A 103 18.13 6.26 2.93
CA TYR A 103 19.33 6.91 3.47
C TYR A 103 20.40 7.23 2.42
N GLY A 104 19.99 7.41 1.15
CA GLY A 104 20.90 7.84 0.08
C GLY A 104 22.00 6.84 -0.26
N GLY A 105 21.73 5.54 -0.11
CA GLY A 105 22.67 4.45 -0.37
C GLY A 105 23.51 4.04 0.84
N ALA A 106 23.38 4.71 1.99
CA ALA A 106 24.05 4.34 3.22
C ALA A 106 23.29 3.24 3.97
N ALA A 107 24.01 2.26 4.51
CA ALA A 107 23.40 1.27 5.39
C ALA A 107 22.95 1.93 6.71
N PRO A 108 21.73 1.65 7.20
CA PRO A 108 21.24 2.24 8.44
C PRO A 108 22.08 1.80 9.63
N ILE A 109 22.35 2.72 10.55
CA ILE A 109 22.90 2.39 11.87
C ILE A 109 21.86 1.61 12.70
N ALA A 110 22.27 0.98 13.79
CA ALA A 110 21.41 0.08 14.57
C ALA A 110 20.10 0.75 15.04
N GLU A 111 20.18 2.02 15.42
CA GLU A 111 19.06 2.83 15.91
C GLU A 111 18.00 3.12 14.84
N LEU A 112 18.38 3.06 13.56
CA LEU A 112 17.49 3.29 12.41
C LEU A 112 16.96 1.98 11.78
N ARG A 113 17.32 0.82 12.34
CA ARG A 113 16.84 -0.50 11.88
C ARG A 113 15.51 -0.88 12.53
N GLY A 114 14.55 0.01 12.46
CA GLY A 114 13.20 -0.27 12.92
C GLY A 114 12.39 -1.08 11.89
N LYS A 115 11.38 -1.80 12.35
CA LYS A 115 10.50 -2.59 11.46
C LYS A 115 9.65 -1.74 10.50
N PHE A 116 9.64 -0.43 10.66
CA PHE A 116 9.01 0.53 9.73
C PHE A 116 9.87 0.87 8.52
N THR A 117 11.17 0.55 8.55
CA THR A 117 12.11 0.85 7.48
C THR A 117 12.94 -0.37 7.07
N LEU A 118 12.74 -1.50 7.73
CA LEU A 118 13.43 -2.75 7.43
C LEU A 118 12.52 -3.93 7.82
N ALA A 119 11.82 -4.47 6.85
CA ALA A 119 11.03 -5.68 7.05
C ALA A 119 11.92 -6.85 7.46
N GLN A 120 11.43 -7.66 8.39
CA GLN A 120 12.21 -8.76 8.98
C GLN A 120 12.23 -10.01 8.11
N GLU A 121 11.25 -10.14 7.22
CA GLU A 121 11.06 -11.30 6.37
C GLU A 121 11.03 -10.84 4.91
N SER A 122 11.78 -11.53 4.04
CA SER A 122 11.77 -11.29 2.59
C SER A 122 10.84 -12.27 1.89
N VAL A 123 10.41 -11.91 0.68
CA VAL A 123 9.69 -12.79 -0.22
C VAL A 123 10.63 -13.26 -1.34
N ARG A 124 10.92 -14.56 -1.40
CA ARG A 124 11.89 -15.10 -2.39
C ARG A 124 11.46 -14.94 -3.83
N ARG A 125 10.16 -14.99 -4.08
CA ARG A 125 9.58 -14.87 -5.41
C ARG A 125 8.43 -13.89 -5.38
N VAL A 126 8.58 -12.79 -6.08
CA VAL A 126 7.55 -11.77 -6.28
C VAL A 126 7.21 -11.76 -7.77
N GLU A 127 5.93 -11.93 -8.08
CA GLU A 127 5.45 -11.88 -9.46
C GLU A 127 5.27 -10.41 -9.89
N PRO A 128 5.80 -10.01 -11.05
CA PRO A 128 5.75 -8.62 -11.46
C PRO A 128 4.34 -8.18 -11.87
N LEU A 129 3.97 -6.96 -11.48
CA LEU A 129 2.73 -6.30 -11.87
C LEU A 129 3.03 -5.07 -12.75
N ILE A 130 2.17 -4.83 -13.71
CA ILE A 130 2.17 -3.62 -14.53
C ILE A 130 0.79 -2.96 -14.48
N PRO A 131 0.70 -1.62 -14.66
CA PRO A 131 -0.59 -0.92 -14.72
C PRO A 131 -1.53 -1.49 -15.78
N GLY A 132 -2.83 -1.47 -15.48
CA GLY A 132 -3.87 -1.91 -16.39
C GLY A 132 -4.80 -2.97 -15.80
N PRO A 133 -5.68 -3.56 -16.63
CA PRO A 133 -6.61 -4.60 -16.18
C PRO A 133 -5.87 -5.90 -15.85
N LEU A 134 -6.30 -6.54 -14.76
CA LEU A 134 -5.73 -7.80 -14.27
C LEU A 134 -6.85 -8.70 -13.77
N THR A 135 -6.85 -9.97 -14.17
CA THR A 135 -7.69 -10.99 -13.50
C THR A 135 -6.81 -11.81 -12.56
N LEU A 136 -7.08 -11.72 -11.25
CA LEU A 136 -6.33 -12.43 -10.23
C LEU A 136 -7.29 -13.17 -9.30
N ALA A 137 -7.06 -14.44 -9.04
CA ALA A 137 -7.98 -15.31 -8.29
C ALA A 137 -9.43 -15.27 -8.84
N GLY A 138 -9.60 -15.02 -10.14
CA GLY A 138 -10.91 -14.85 -10.77
C GLY A 138 -11.57 -13.48 -10.54
N LEU A 139 -10.92 -12.56 -9.82
CA LEU A 139 -11.42 -11.20 -9.59
C LEU A 139 -10.89 -10.26 -10.69
N PRO A 140 -11.77 -9.48 -11.35
CA PRO A 140 -11.36 -8.45 -12.31
C PRO A 140 -10.89 -7.20 -11.57
N LEU A 141 -9.57 -7.01 -11.49
CA LEU A 141 -8.94 -5.86 -10.86
C LEU A 141 -8.45 -4.86 -11.92
N THR A 142 -8.24 -3.62 -11.51
CA THR A 142 -7.52 -2.62 -12.30
C THR A 142 -6.35 -2.11 -11.48
N LEU A 143 -5.14 -2.19 -12.04
CA LEU A 143 -3.93 -1.63 -11.44
C LEU A 143 -3.73 -0.21 -11.94
N VAL A 144 -3.82 0.75 -11.03
CA VAL A 144 -3.77 2.20 -11.29
C VAL A 144 -2.38 2.71 -10.97
N PRO A 145 -1.64 3.35 -11.89
CA PRO A 145 -0.34 3.94 -11.56
C PRO A 145 -0.53 5.13 -10.62
N LEU A 146 0.11 5.09 -9.45
CA LEU A 146 0.03 6.12 -8.40
C LEU A 146 1.45 6.49 -7.92
N ARG A 147 2.34 6.80 -8.86
CA ARG A 147 3.77 7.05 -8.65
C ARG A 147 4.03 8.30 -7.84
N GLY A 148 5.19 8.35 -7.19
CA GLY A 148 5.72 9.54 -6.54
C GLY A 148 6.16 9.29 -5.11
N HIS A 149 5.29 8.77 -4.23
CA HIS A 149 5.68 8.32 -2.90
C HIS A 149 6.70 7.17 -3.00
N ALA A 150 6.39 6.18 -3.79
CA ALA A 150 7.32 5.13 -4.19
C ALA A 150 7.48 5.10 -5.73
N PRO A 151 8.59 4.53 -6.26
CA PRO A 151 8.94 4.64 -7.69
C PRO A 151 7.89 4.10 -8.65
N GLU A 152 7.30 2.95 -8.33
CA GLU A 152 6.32 2.26 -9.16
C GLU A 152 5.02 1.95 -8.42
N GLN A 153 4.70 2.71 -7.36
CA GLN A 153 3.49 2.49 -6.57
C GLN A 153 2.26 2.32 -7.46
N LEU A 154 1.44 1.31 -7.15
CA LEU A 154 0.16 1.03 -7.78
C LEU A 154 -0.99 1.16 -6.78
N GLY A 155 -2.12 1.66 -7.26
CA GLY A 155 -3.41 1.41 -6.63
C GLY A 155 -4.03 0.12 -7.16
N VAL A 156 -4.84 -0.54 -6.35
CA VAL A 156 -5.61 -1.73 -6.71
C VAL A 156 -7.09 -1.38 -6.68
N ALA A 157 -7.74 -1.38 -7.82
CA ALA A 157 -9.15 -1.06 -7.90
C ALA A 157 -10.02 -2.29 -8.17
N TYR A 158 -11.18 -2.33 -7.50
CA TYR A 158 -12.23 -3.31 -7.71
C TYR A 158 -13.60 -2.63 -7.61
N GLY A 159 -14.41 -2.74 -8.64
CA GLY A 159 -15.66 -1.98 -8.75
C GLY A 159 -15.40 -0.47 -8.64
N GLU A 160 -16.09 0.19 -7.73
CA GLU A 160 -15.96 1.63 -7.50
C GLU A 160 -14.95 2.01 -6.40
N THR A 161 -14.17 1.04 -5.90
CA THR A 161 -13.21 1.25 -4.81
C THR A 161 -11.78 1.12 -5.32
N CYS A 162 -10.91 2.05 -4.91
CA CYS A 162 -9.47 2.02 -5.13
C CYS A 162 -8.72 1.98 -3.79
N TYR A 163 -7.97 0.90 -3.54
CA TYR A 163 -6.95 0.85 -2.50
C TYR A 163 -5.74 1.57 -3.05
N CYS A 164 -5.46 2.76 -2.56
CA CYS A 164 -4.54 3.68 -3.22
C CYS A 164 -3.15 3.78 -2.58
N GLY A 165 -2.83 2.90 -1.61
CA GLY A 165 -1.54 2.93 -0.91
C GLY A 165 -1.25 4.32 -0.35
N ASP A 166 -0.01 4.73 -0.40
CA ASP A 166 0.49 5.96 0.23
C ASP A 166 0.52 7.16 -0.73
N VAL A 167 -0.41 7.19 -1.70
CA VAL A 167 -0.55 8.35 -2.59
C VAL A 167 -1.05 9.59 -1.87
N VAL A 168 -1.82 9.41 -0.78
CA VAL A 168 -2.31 10.47 0.11
C VAL A 168 -2.20 10.06 1.57
N PHE A 169 -1.96 11.04 2.44
CA PHE A 169 -1.91 10.89 3.88
C PHE A 169 -2.94 11.77 4.58
N PRO A 170 -3.59 11.30 5.65
CA PRO A 170 -4.51 12.11 6.43
C PRO A 170 -3.79 13.24 7.17
N VAL A 171 -4.55 14.25 7.60
CA VAL A 171 -4.04 15.44 8.31
C VAL A 171 -3.18 15.06 9.53
N GLU A 172 -3.61 14.05 10.27
CA GLU A 172 -2.93 13.58 11.49
C GLU A 172 -1.52 13.04 11.15
N THR A 173 -1.39 12.32 10.04
CA THR A 173 -0.10 11.80 9.57
C THR A 173 0.78 12.96 9.10
N LEU A 174 0.26 13.90 8.29
CA LEU A 174 0.99 15.06 7.82
C LEU A 174 1.47 15.99 8.96
N THR A 175 0.69 16.05 10.06
CA THR A 175 1.06 16.82 11.25
C THR A 175 2.17 16.14 12.03
N ARG A 176 2.09 14.82 12.19
CA ARG A 176 3.08 14.03 12.95
C ARG A 176 4.38 13.84 12.19
N HIS A 177 4.29 13.67 10.88
CA HIS A 177 5.39 13.42 9.96
C HIS A 177 5.38 14.49 8.86
N PRO A 178 5.88 15.70 9.14
CA PRO A 178 5.79 16.83 8.22
C PRO A 178 6.63 16.67 6.95
N ILE A 179 7.64 15.81 6.98
CA ILE A 179 8.46 15.44 5.81
C ILE A 179 8.14 13.99 5.47
N LEU A 180 7.52 13.78 4.32
CA LEU A 180 7.14 12.47 3.81
C LEU A 180 8.29 11.86 3.00
N PHE A 181 8.36 10.53 2.96
CA PHE A 181 9.16 9.85 1.96
C PHE A 181 8.63 10.19 0.58
N CYS A 182 9.55 10.52 -0.34
CA CYS A 182 9.21 10.95 -1.68
C CYS A 182 10.28 10.42 -2.64
N ALA A 183 9.90 9.50 -3.50
CA ALA A 183 10.80 8.96 -4.51
C ALA A 183 10.92 9.90 -5.73
N ASP A 184 9.81 10.51 -6.12
CA ASP A 184 9.73 11.43 -7.26
C ASP A 184 8.66 12.50 -6.99
N LEU A 185 9.11 13.71 -6.67
CA LEU A 185 8.22 14.81 -6.28
C LEU A 185 7.31 15.26 -7.44
N ASP A 186 7.87 15.38 -8.64
CA ASP A 186 7.10 15.86 -9.79
C ASP A 186 6.06 14.82 -10.20
N ALA A 187 6.42 13.54 -10.24
CA ALA A 187 5.48 12.45 -10.49
C ALA A 187 4.39 12.37 -9.41
N TRP A 188 4.72 12.66 -8.15
CA TRP A 188 3.71 12.64 -7.08
C TRP A 188 2.72 13.81 -7.21
N LEU A 189 3.20 15.00 -7.49
CA LEU A 189 2.35 16.16 -7.74
C LEU A 189 1.42 15.94 -8.94
N GLU A 190 1.92 15.34 -10.03
CA GLU A 190 1.13 14.96 -11.20
C GLU A 190 0.05 13.91 -10.82
N THR A 191 0.44 12.89 -10.08
CA THR A 191 -0.48 11.84 -9.58
C THR A 191 -1.59 12.45 -8.72
N LEU A 192 -1.24 13.32 -7.76
CA LEU A 192 -2.22 14.00 -6.89
C LEU A 192 -3.18 14.89 -7.69
N ALA A 193 -2.70 15.59 -8.72
CA ALA A 193 -3.54 16.40 -9.60
C ALA A 193 -4.53 15.54 -10.41
N GLY A 194 -4.12 14.36 -10.84
CA GLY A 194 -4.96 13.42 -11.60
C GLY A 194 -5.92 12.57 -10.74
N LEU A 195 -5.63 12.41 -9.45
CA LEU A 195 -6.36 11.51 -8.56
C LEU A 195 -7.88 11.77 -8.49
N PRO A 196 -8.38 13.04 -8.44
CA PRO A 196 -9.80 13.32 -8.43
C PRO A 196 -10.56 12.96 -9.73
N ALA A 197 -9.85 12.78 -10.84
CA ALA A 197 -10.45 12.42 -12.12
C ALA A 197 -10.60 10.89 -12.31
N LEU A 198 -10.08 10.09 -11.38
CA LEU A 198 -10.24 8.64 -11.43
C LEU A 198 -11.71 8.25 -11.19
N PRO A 199 -12.22 7.21 -11.87
CA PRO A 199 -13.64 6.85 -11.85
C PRO A 199 -14.04 6.04 -10.59
N TYR A 200 -13.51 6.39 -9.43
CA TYR A 200 -13.79 5.69 -8.17
C TYR A 200 -14.50 6.60 -7.18
N THR A 201 -15.45 6.03 -6.46
CA THR A 201 -16.26 6.74 -5.45
C THR A 201 -15.79 6.46 -4.04
N ARG A 202 -14.83 5.54 -3.86
CA ARG A 202 -14.19 5.23 -2.58
C ARG A 202 -12.71 5.01 -2.77
N PHE A 203 -11.93 5.68 -1.94
CA PHE A 203 -10.49 5.51 -1.85
C PHE A 203 -10.13 5.00 -0.47
N ILE A 204 -9.31 3.95 -0.41
CA ILE A 204 -8.78 3.39 0.83
C ILE A 204 -7.28 3.64 0.81
N PRO A 205 -6.79 4.66 1.53
CA PRO A 205 -5.37 4.97 1.61
C PRO A 205 -4.63 3.93 2.45
N GLY A 206 -3.31 3.90 2.32
CA GLY A 206 -2.45 3.05 3.14
C GLY A 206 -2.49 3.42 4.62
N HIS A 207 -2.83 4.66 4.95
CA HIS A 207 -2.97 5.16 6.32
C HIS A 207 -4.25 5.96 6.50
N GLY A 208 -4.88 5.83 7.68
CA GLY A 208 -6.07 6.58 8.06
C GLY A 208 -7.37 5.99 7.53
N GLU A 209 -8.42 6.80 7.55
CA GLU A 209 -9.77 6.36 7.20
C GLU A 209 -10.01 6.37 5.69
N PRO A 210 -10.88 5.48 5.18
CA PRO A 210 -11.37 5.55 3.80
C PRO A 210 -12.07 6.86 3.50
N VAL A 211 -11.93 7.37 2.28
CA VAL A 211 -12.52 8.64 1.84
C VAL A 211 -13.38 8.46 0.59
N ALA A 212 -14.52 9.16 0.55
CA ALA A 212 -15.39 9.22 -0.63
C ALA A 212 -14.96 10.36 -1.57
N GLU A 213 -14.58 11.51 -1.00
CA GLU A 213 -14.15 12.70 -1.75
C GLU A 213 -12.64 12.85 -1.63
N ILE A 214 -11.89 12.37 -2.62
CA ILE A 214 -10.43 12.37 -2.60
C ILE A 214 -9.81 13.75 -2.89
N ALA A 215 -10.53 14.64 -3.57
CA ALA A 215 -10.00 15.92 -4.04
C ALA A 215 -9.46 16.82 -2.91
N PRO A 216 -10.16 17.03 -1.77
CA PRO A 216 -9.62 17.85 -0.67
C PRO A 216 -8.33 17.26 -0.08
N LEU A 217 -8.28 15.93 0.06
CA LEU A 217 -7.11 15.26 0.62
C LEU A 217 -5.93 15.30 -0.36
N ALA A 218 -6.16 15.12 -1.66
CA ALA A 218 -5.14 15.25 -2.69
C ALA A 218 -4.56 16.67 -2.73
N ALA A 219 -5.42 17.70 -2.66
CA ALA A 219 -4.99 19.09 -2.63
C ALA A 219 -4.15 19.43 -1.38
N LEU A 220 -4.53 18.90 -0.21
CA LEU A 220 -3.77 19.07 1.03
C LEU A 220 -2.38 18.45 0.94
N ASN A 221 -2.27 17.22 0.41
CA ASN A 221 -0.99 16.55 0.22
C ASN A 221 -0.12 17.29 -0.81
N ALA A 222 -0.69 17.74 -1.92
CA ALA A 222 0.04 18.53 -2.92
C ALA A 222 0.57 19.86 -2.34
N ALA A 223 -0.23 20.56 -1.52
CA ALA A 223 0.22 21.77 -0.85
C ALA A 223 1.41 21.49 0.09
N ARG A 224 1.38 20.40 0.85
CA ARG A 224 2.49 19.99 1.73
C ARG A 224 3.77 19.71 0.93
N LEU A 225 3.67 18.97 -0.18
CA LEU A 225 4.82 18.67 -1.03
C LEU A 225 5.42 19.93 -1.67
N GLN A 226 4.59 20.89 -2.09
CA GLN A 226 5.04 22.16 -2.62
C GLN A 226 5.72 23.04 -1.56
N GLU A 227 5.20 23.04 -0.32
CA GLU A 227 5.85 23.69 0.82
C GLU A 227 7.26 23.15 1.05
N ILE A 228 7.42 21.81 1.12
CA ILE A 228 8.73 21.16 1.27
C ILE A 228 9.65 21.54 0.11
N ARG A 229 9.17 21.50 -1.13
CA ARG A 229 9.92 21.91 -2.31
C ARG A 229 10.47 23.33 -2.18
N THR A 230 9.65 24.27 -1.71
CA THR A 230 10.07 25.67 -1.53
C THR A 230 11.18 25.80 -0.49
N LEU A 231 11.05 25.11 0.66
CA LEU A 231 12.02 25.14 1.74
C LEU A 231 13.38 24.50 1.38
N THR A 232 13.41 23.62 0.40
CA THR A 232 14.67 22.95 -0.04
C THR A 232 15.44 23.73 -1.10
N TRP A 233 14.86 24.78 -1.68
CA TRP A 233 15.49 25.63 -2.71
C TRP A 233 16.00 26.99 -2.18
N GLU A 234 15.71 27.35 -0.93
CA GLU A 234 16.25 28.52 -0.22
C GLU A 234 17.51 28.15 0.57
#